data_bc76e25cd1218bad441ca91632e6961d
#
_entry.id   bc76e25cd1218bad441ca91632e6961d
#
_cell.length_a   1.000
_cell.length_b   1.000
_cell.length_c   1.000
_cell.angle_alpha   90.00
_cell.angle_beta   90.00
_cell.angle_gamma   90.00
#
_symmetry.space_group_name_H-M   'P 1'
#
loop_
_entity.id
_entity.type
_entity.pdbx_description
1 polymer ?
#
loop_
_entity_poly.entity_id
_entity_poly.type
_entity_poly.pdbx_seq_one_letter_code
_entity_poly.pdbx_strand_id
1 'polypeptide(L)'
;LSIINKMSIITLTTDFGHKDYFVASLKGRILSELPDSVIVDISHEISHYDITETAYILQKAYPNFPRGTIHIVGVNALLHRKYKPMCFFFDGHYFIGADNGFISLLCDDKLPDEIVEININSEAIDGLSPVKDIFIPVACHLARGGVMNLVGNPRTDYLKYNNLNPLYRDDRIIQGNIIYIDHFGNAITNITKKFFDQHAQNRNFRINLRKENFTAIEINQIHDHYFDIVTDFKKEVFVNGRPICLFNSAGSLEITTYNSNPSQFAPANELMGLRKGDNILIEFIDP
;
A
#
# COMPACT_ATOMS: atom_id res chain seq x y z
N LEU A 1 -23.55 24.73 -24.96
CA LEU A 1 -22.51 23.76 -24.53
C LEU A 1 -22.81 23.45 -23.07
N SER A 2 -23.45 22.30 -22.79
CA SER A 2 -23.68 21.85 -21.43
C SER A 2 -22.30 21.56 -20.81
N ILE A 3 -21.93 22.34 -19.79
CA ILE A 3 -20.87 21.95 -18.88
C ILE A 3 -21.38 20.68 -18.21
N ILE A 4 -20.94 19.52 -18.70
CA ILE A 4 -21.07 18.27 -17.95
C ILE A 4 -20.24 18.53 -16.70
N ASN A 5 -20.91 18.79 -15.59
CA ASN A 5 -20.26 18.91 -14.29
C ASN A 5 -19.62 17.55 -14.00
N LYS A 6 -18.34 17.41 -14.37
CA LYS A 6 -17.59 16.15 -14.16
C LYS A 6 -17.45 16.03 -12.65
N MET A 7 -18.22 15.14 -12.06
CA MET A 7 -18.19 14.84 -10.64
C MET A 7 -16.75 14.45 -10.26
N SER A 8 -16.11 15.25 -9.42
CA SER A 8 -14.73 15.03 -9.02
C SER A 8 -14.67 13.99 -7.90
N ILE A 9 -13.81 13.00 -8.07
CA ILE A 9 -13.55 11.99 -7.05
C ILE A 9 -12.30 12.37 -6.29
N ILE A 10 -12.41 12.45 -4.96
CA ILE A 10 -11.29 12.68 -4.04
C ILE A 10 -11.20 11.48 -3.12
N THR A 11 -10.03 10.85 -3.04
CA THR A 11 -9.80 9.76 -2.10
C THR A 11 -8.95 10.19 -0.93
N LEU A 12 -9.17 9.57 0.22
CA LEU A 12 -8.42 9.81 1.44
C LEU A 12 -7.69 8.54 1.88
N THR A 13 -6.39 8.69 2.16
CA THR A 13 -5.54 7.64 2.76
C THR A 13 -4.78 8.27 3.91
N THR A 14 -5.05 7.87 5.15
CA THR A 14 -4.45 8.46 6.36
C THR A 14 -4.14 7.40 7.41
N ASP A 15 -3.36 7.79 8.41
CA ASP A 15 -3.11 7.05 9.66
C ASP A 15 -3.87 7.64 10.86
N PHE A 16 -4.99 8.34 10.62
CA PHE A 16 -5.72 9.08 11.65
C PHE A 16 -6.72 8.23 12.44
N GLY A 17 -7.04 7.03 11.94
CA GLY A 17 -8.08 6.18 12.50
C GLY A 17 -9.48 6.79 12.38
N HIS A 18 -10.47 6.08 12.91
CA HIS A 18 -11.87 6.52 12.91
C HIS A 18 -12.40 6.95 14.29
N LYS A 19 -11.55 6.88 15.31
CA LYS A 19 -11.97 7.17 16.69
C LYS A 19 -12.22 8.65 16.94
N ASP A 20 -11.38 9.51 16.35
CA ASP A 20 -11.37 10.93 16.61
C ASP A 20 -12.05 11.74 15.47
N TYR A 21 -12.15 13.04 15.65
CA TYR A 21 -12.82 13.94 14.71
C TYR A 21 -12.03 14.23 13.43
N PHE A 22 -10.77 13.80 13.32
CA PHE A 22 -9.87 14.21 12.25
C PHE A 22 -10.44 13.92 10.87
N VAL A 23 -10.81 12.68 10.59
CA VAL A 23 -11.37 12.28 9.29
C VAL A 23 -12.65 13.05 8.95
N ALA A 24 -13.56 13.20 9.92
CA ALA A 24 -14.79 13.97 9.72
C ALA A 24 -14.48 15.44 9.40
N SER A 25 -13.47 16.04 10.04
CA SER A 25 -13.03 17.41 9.78
C SER A 25 -12.47 17.58 8.35
N LEU A 26 -11.70 16.59 7.84
CA LEU A 26 -11.21 16.60 6.46
C LEU A 26 -12.37 16.55 5.46
N LYS A 27 -13.32 15.63 5.64
CA LYS A 27 -14.48 15.49 4.77
C LYS A 27 -15.36 16.75 4.80
N GLY A 28 -15.61 17.28 5.99
CA GLY A 28 -16.37 18.52 6.14
C GLY A 28 -15.70 19.70 5.41
N ARG A 29 -14.37 19.79 5.47
CA ARG A 29 -13.61 20.82 4.72
C ARG A 29 -13.75 20.66 3.23
N ILE A 30 -13.64 19.43 2.68
CA ILE A 30 -13.83 19.17 1.26
C ILE A 30 -15.25 19.54 0.83
N LEU A 31 -16.27 19.08 1.55
CA LEU A 31 -17.69 19.33 1.23
C LEU A 31 -18.06 20.80 1.33
N SER A 32 -17.40 21.58 2.21
CA SER A 32 -17.62 23.04 2.30
C SER A 32 -17.14 23.77 1.04
N GLU A 33 -16.15 23.24 0.35
CA GLU A 33 -15.59 23.83 -0.89
C GLU A 33 -16.16 23.19 -2.16
N LEU A 34 -16.48 21.89 -2.10
CA LEU A 34 -16.97 21.08 -3.23
C LEU A 34 -18.16 20.23 -2.77
N PRO A 35 -19.35 20.80 -2.63
CA PRO A 35 -20.52 20.07 -2.11
C PRO A 35 -20.91 18.83 -2.93
N ASP A 36 -20.64 18.85 -4.23
CA ASP A 36 -21.00 17.77 -5.18
C ASP A 36 -19.85 16.76 -5.40
N SER A 37 -18.75 16.82 -4.61
CA SER A 37 -17.65 15.89 -4.75
C SER A 37 -17.97 14.52 -4.16
N VAL A 38 -17.44 13.47 -4.80
CA VAL A 38 -17.45 12.11 -4.25
C VAL A 38 -16.18 11.91 -3.44
N ILE A 39 -16.36 11.66 -2.14
CA ILE A 39 -15.24 11.34 -1.24
C ILE A 39 -15.23 9.85 -1.00
N VAL A 40 -14.09 9.19 -1.26
CA VAL A 40 -13.90 7.75 -1.02
C VAL A 40 -12.72 7.54 -0.07
N ASP A 41 -12.96 6.82 1.02
CA ASP A 41 -11.87 6.41 1.90
C ASP A 41 -11.19 5.17 1.33
N ILE A 42 -9.87 5.25 1.09
CA ILE A 42 -9.08 4.06 0.79
C ILE A 42 -8.76 3.35 2.11
N SER A 43 -8.16 4.07 3.05
CA SER A 43 -7.97 3.59 4.43
C SER A 43 -7.67 4.76 5.36
N HIS A 44 -8.15 4.67 6.59
CA HIS A 44 -7.74 5.55 7.70
C HIS A 44 -7.01 4.78 8.80
N GLU A 45 -6.86 3.47 8.62
CA GLU A 45 -6.23 2.52 9.55
C GLU A 45 -4.80 2.14 9.12
N ILE A 46 -4.13 3.02 8.36
CA ILE A 46 -2.70 2.84 8.08
C ILE A 46 -1.94 2.89 9.40
N SER A 47 -0.98 1.99 9.60
CA SER A 47 -0.10 2.02 10.76
C SER A 47 0.60 3.38 10.85
N HIS A 48 0.71 3.95 12.07
CA HIS A 48 1.21 5.31 12.26
C HIS A 48 2.56 5.52 11.57
N TYR A 49 2.63 6.56 10.74
CA TYR A 49 3.83 6.99 10.00
C TYR A 49 4.35 5.99 8.96
N ASP A 50 3.60 4.91 8.65
CA ASP A 50 4.06 3.84 7.79
C ASP A 50 3.81 4.14 6.30
N ILE A 51 4.83 4.70 5.64
CA ILE A 51 4.76 5.03 4.21
C ILE A 51 4.86 3.80 3.30
N THR A 52 5.44 2.68 3.76
CA THR A 52 5.53 1.44 2.97
C THR A 52 4.17 0.76 2.88
N GLU A 53 3.44 0.69 3.98
CA GLU A 53 2.05 0.23 4.02
C GLU A 53 1.15 1.14 3.19
N THR A 54 1.31 2.46 3.32
CA THR A 54 0.59 3.46 2.53
C THR A 54 0.76 3.22 1.03
N ALA A 55 2.01 3.09 0.57
CA ALA A 55 2.31 2.86 -0.83
C ALA A 55 1.73 1.55 -1.33
N TYR A 56 1.85 0.46 -0.57
CA TYR A 56 1.29 -0.83 -0.92
C TYR A 56 -0.22 -0.77 -1.11
N ILE A 57 -0.95 -0.26 -0.11
CA ILE A 57 -2.42 -0.17 -0.16
C ILE A 57 -2.85 0.74 -1.31
N LEU A 58 -2.21 1.90 -1.46
CA LEU A 58 -2.58 2.86 -2.49
C LEU A 58 -2.28 2.32 -3.91
N GLN A 59 -1.13 1.66 -4.15
CA GLN A 59 -0.80 1.01 -5.42
C GLN A 59 -1.86 -0.01 -5.86
N LYS A 60 -2.49 -0.70 -4.91
CA LYS A 60 -3.51 -1.72 -5.23
C LYS A 60 -4.90 -1.12 -5.37
N ALA A 61 -5.14 0.06 -4.81
CA ALA A 61 -6.43 0.73 -4.85
C ALA A 61 -6.57 1.69 -6.04
N TYR A 62 -5.60 2.61 -6.24
CA TYR A 62 -5.76 3.73 -7.17
C TYR A 62 -6.05 3.32 -8.63
N PRO A 63 -5.49 2.22 -9.19
CA PRO A 63 -5.73 1.87 -10.60
C PRO A 63 -7.19 1.49 -10.90
N ASN A 64 -7.99 1.23 -9.86
CA ASN A 64 -9.43 0.93 -9.99
C ASN A 64 -10.30 2.17 -10.03
N PHE A 65 -9.74 3.35 -9.81
CA PHE A 65 -10.45 4.61 -9.89
C PHE A 65 -10.41 5.20 -11.31
N PRO A 66 -11.41 6.01 -11.70
CA PRO A 66 -11.39 6.72 -12.98
C PRO A 66 -10.17 7.65 -13.07
N ARG A 67 -9.60 7.76 -14.28
CA ARG A 67 -8.52 8.74 -14.54
C ARG A 67 -8.97 10.17 -14.19
N GLY A 68 -8.08 10.93 -13.59
CA GLY A 68 -8.36 12.26 -13.06
C GLY A 68 -8.82 12.26 -11.61
N THR A 69 -8.91 11.10 -10.96
CA THR A 69 -9.15 11.03 -9.50
C THR A 69 -7.99 11.70 -8.75
N ILE A 70 -8.31 12.36 -7.65
CA ILE A 70 -7.37 13.07 -6.80
C ILE A 70 -7.20 12.29 -5.50
N HIS A 71 -5.99 11.83 -5.22
CA HIS A 71 -5.65 11.03 -4.05
C HIS A 71 -4.92 11.89 -3.01
N ILE A 72 -5.52 12.11 -1.85
CA ILE A 72 -4.89 12.80 -0.72
C ILE A 72 -4.27 11.76 0.20
N VAL A 73 -2.97 11.90 0.47
CA VAL A 73 -2.18 11.00 1.32
C VAL A 73 -1.74 11.75 2.57
N GLY A 74 -2.42 11.47 3.67
CA GLY A 74 -2.23 12.12 4.96
C GLY A 74 -1.44 11.28 5.96
N VAL A 75 -0.57 10.37 5.49
CA VAL A 75 0.28 9.55 6.35
C VAL A 75 1.65 10.19 6.49
N ASN A 76 2.15 10.29 7.73
CA ASN A 76 3.42 10.97 8.03
C ASN A 76 3.53 12.33 7.31
N ALA A 77 2.43 13.09 7.35
CA ALA A 77 2.26 14.31 6.59
C ALA A 77 2.70 15.58 7.34
N LEU A 78 3.42 15.43 8.46
CA LEU A 78 3.99 16.54 9.20
C LEU A 78 5.06 17.25 8.35
N LEU A 79 4.75 18.48 7.93
CA LEU A 79 5.66 19.28 7.12
C LEU A 79 6.74 19.92 8.00
N HIS A 80 7.95 19.87 7.52
CA HIS A 80 9.09 20.55 8.12
C HIS A 80 10.17 20.76 7.05
N ARG A 81 11.34 21.28 7.42
CA ARG A 81 12.42 21.61 6.45
C ARG A 81 12.80 20.44 5.54
N LYS A 82 12.65 19.17 6.00
CA LYS A 82 13.00 17.97 5.24
C LYS A 82 11.84 17.47 4.37
N TYR A 83 10.59 17.53 4.87
CA TYR A 83 9.42 17.02 4.15
C TYR A 83 8.57 18.15 3.63
N LYS A 84 8.56 18.32 2.30
CA LYS A 84 7.82 19.35 1.60
C LYS A 84 6.45 18.85 1.16
N PRO A 85 5.45 19.73 1.07
CA PRO A 85 4.17 19.37 0.48
C PRO A 85 4.32 19.24 -1.03
N MET A 86 3.87 18.11 -1.58
CA MET A 86 4.01 17.78 -3.00
C MET A 86 2.65 17.47 -3.62
N CYS A 87 2.51 17.87 -4.87
CA CYS A 87 1.47 17.40 -5.78
C CYS A 87 2.14 16.79 -7.00
N PHE A 88 1.71 15.62 -7.45
CA PHE A 88 2.25 15.01 -8.66
C PHE A 88 1.16 14.32 -9.47
N PHE A 89 1.39 14.23 -10.78
CA PHE A 89 0.55 13.52 -11.71
C PHE A 89 1.26 12.22 -12.15
N PHE A 90 0.57 11.12 -12.00
CA PHE A 90 1.13 9.81 -12.30
C PHE A 90 0.02 8.86 -12.76
N ASP A 91 0.27 8.16 -13.87
CA ASP A 91 -0.66 7.17 -14.44
C ASP A 91 -2.09 7.67 -14.63
N GLY A 92 -2.23 8.97 -14.90
CA GLY A 92 -3.53 9.62 -15.10
C GLY A 92 -4.27 10.05 -13.84
N HIS A 93 -3.64 10.02 -12.69
CA HIS A 93 -4.18 10.40 -11.38
C HIS A 93 -3.36 11.51 -10.73
N TYR A 94 -4.01 12.32 -9.90
CA TYR A 94 -3.34 13.32 -9.09
C TYR A 94 -3.10 12.75 -7.68
N PHE A 95 -1.92 13.01 -7.13
CA PHE A 95 -1.56 12.62 -5.78
C PHE A 95 -1.04 13.83 -5.01
N ILE A 96 -1.50 14.00 -3.78
CA ILE A 96 -1.12 15.10 -2.91
C ILE A 96 -0.67 14.52 -1.57
N GLY A 97 0.56 14.84 -1.15
CA GLY A 97 1.12 14.31 0.10
C GLY A 97 2.44 14.98 0.46
N ALA A 98 3.13 14.50 1.47
CA ALA A 98 4.44 14.97 1.87
C ALA A 98 5.55 14.23 1.09
N ASP A 99 6.67 14.92 0.81
CA ASP A 99 7.89 14.31 0.25
C ASP A 99 8.65 13.54 1.34
N ASN A 100 8.06 12.45 1.81
CA ASN A 100 8.59 11.59 2.86
C ASN A 100 9.11 10.24 2.33
N GLY A 101 9.22 10.11 1.00
CA GLY A 101 9.65 8.88 0.32
C GLY A 101 8.49 8.07 -0.28
N PHE A 102 7.23 8.41 0.02
CA PHE A 102 6.08 7.68 -0.49
C PHE A 102 5.96 7.76 -2.03
N ILE A 103 6.37 8.89 -2.65
CA ILE A 103 6.36 9.06 -4.11
C ILE A 103 7.19 7.97 -4.79
N SER A 104 8.41 7.74 -4.30
CA SER A 104 9.30 6.72 -4.85
C SER A 104 8.76 5.30 -4.67
N LEU A 105 8.11 5.03 -3.54
CA LEU A 105 7.48 3.73 -3.29
C LEU A 105 6.23 3.53 -4.16
N LEU A 106 5.41 4.57 -4.32
CA LEU A 106 4.18 4.47 -5.12
C LEU A 106 4.48 4.29 -6.60
N CYS A 107 5.43 5.05 -7.14
CA CYS A 107 5.76 5.05 -8.57
C CYS A 107 6.67 3.88 -8.97
N ASP A 108 7.33 3.25 -7.98
CA ASP A 108 8.29 2.17 -8.18
C ASP A 108 9.39 2.56 -9.20
N ASP A 109 9.61 1.77 -10.25
CA ASP A 109 10.62 2.03 -11.29
C ASP A 109 10.20 3.12 -12.30
N LYS A 110 8.96 3.63 -12.20
CA LYS A 110 8.44 4.67 -13.10
C LYS A 110 8.68 6.06 -12.50
N LEU A 111 8.62 7.07 -13.35
CA LEU A 111 8.67 8.47 -12.92
C LEU A 111 7.26 9.08 -13.01
N PRO A 112 6.90 9.98 -12.08
CA PRO A 112 5.73 10.83 -12.27
C PRO A 112 5.85 11.67 -13.55
N ASP A 113 4.72 11.93 -14.22
CA ASP A 113 4.66 12.74 -15.43
C ASP A 113 4.91 14.22 -15.12
N GLU A 114 4.46 14.69 -13.94
CA GLU A 114 4.62 16.05 -13.44
C GLU A 114 4.71 16.03 -11.92
N ILE A 115 5.58 16.90 -11.36
CA ILE A 115 5.75 17.07 -9.90
C ILE A 115 5.83 18.57 -9.59
N VAL A 116 5.12 18.97 -8.54
CA VAL A 116 5.12 20.36 -8.04
C VAL A 116 5.31 20.35 -6.52
N GLU A 117 6.27 21.14 -6.03
CA GLU A 117 6.34 21.51 -4.61
C GLU A 117 5.29 22.57 -4.32
N ILE A 118 4.32 22.26 -3.48
CA ILE A 118 3.21 23.15 -3.14
C ILE A 118 3.76 24.33 -2.33
N ASN A 119 3.41 25.56 -2.71
CA ASN A 119 3.86 26.78 -2.03
C ASN A 119 2.72 27.68 -1.54
N ILE A 120 1.47 27.22 -1.64
CA ILE A 120 0.34 27.96 -1.08
C ILE A 120 0.37 27.89 0.46
N ASN A 121 0.11 29.04 1.10
CA ASN A 121 0.13 29.20 2.57
C ASN A 121 1.46 28.83 3.26
N SER A 122 2.58 28.89 2.55
CA SER A 122 3.90 28.50 3.08
C SER A 122 4.40 29.36 4.25
N GLU A 123 3.85 30.58 4.43
CA GLU A 123 4.25 31.49 5.51
C GLU A 123 3.58 31.18 6.86
N ALA A 124 2.54 30.34 6.89
CA ALA A 124 1.73 30.05 8.08
C ALA A 124 1.87 28.61 8.58
N ILE A 125 3.06 28.02 8.47
CA ILE A 125 3.29 26.59 8.75
C ILE A 125 3.14 26.23 10.24
N ASP A 126 3.34 27.19 11.15
CA ASP A 126 3.21 26.97 12.59
C ASP A 126 1.72 26.81 12.98
N GLY A 127 1.33 25.60 13.37
CA GLY A 127 -0.02 25.29 13.86
C GLY A 127 -1.02 24.82 12.81
N LEU A 128 -0.61 24.65 11.55
CA LEU A 128 -1.46 24.11 10.49
C LEU A 128 -1.59 22.58 10.57
N SER A 129 -2.77 22.07 10.17
CA SER A 129 -2.94 20.69 9.80
C SER A 129 -2.63 20.54 8.31
N PRO A 130 -1.46 20.01 7.90
CA PRO A 130 -1.06 20.02 6.49
C PRO A 130 -2.10 19.42 5.55
N VAL A 131 -2.72 18.33 5.95
CA VAL A 131 -3.74 17.65 5.14
C VAL A 131 -4.96 18.56 4.94
N LYS A 132 -5.42 19.20 6.01
CA LYS A 132 -6.62 20.06 5.98
C LYS A 132 -6.34 21.41 5.32
N ASP A 133 -5.21 22.03 5.64
CA ASP A 133 -4.96 23.45 5.35
C ASP A 133 -4.13 23.65 4.09
N ILE A 134 -3.46 22.60 3.57
CA ILE A 134 -2.65 22.64 2.34
C ILE A 134 -3.17 21.63 1.31
N PHE A 135 -3.28 20.34 1.65
CA PHE A 135 -3.60 19.31 0.66
C PHE A 135 -5.03 19.42 0.14
N ILE A 136 -6.02 19.68 1.02
CA ILE A 136 -7.42 19.83 0.60
C ILE A 136 -7.62 21.04 -0.31
N PRO A 137 -7.11 22.26 -0.03
CA PRO A 137 -7.20 23.40 -0.97
C PRO A 137 -6.61 23.07 -2.36
N VAL A 138 -5.47 22.36 -2.43
CA VAL A 138 -4.89 21.91 -3.70
C VAL A 138 -5.81 20.92 -4.40
N ALA A 139 -6.35 19.94 -3.68
CA ALA A 139 -7.31 18.97 -4.23
C ALA A 139 -8.56 19.69 -4.78
N CYS A 140 -9.10 20.66 -4.06
CA CYS A 140 -10.25 21.44 -4.50
C CYS A 140 -9.94 22.30 -5.73
N HIS A 141 -8.74 22.88 -5.84
CA HIS A 141 -8.29 23.60 -7.02
C HIS A 141 -8.25 22.67 -8.25
N LEU A 142 -7.65 21.50 -8.14
CA LEU A 142 -7.57 20.52 -9.23
C LEU A 142 -8.97 19.98 -9.62
N ALA A 143 -9.81 19.73 -8.64
CA ALA A 143 -11.18 19.26 -8.86
C ALA A 143 -12.04 20.26 -9.67
N ARG A 144 -11.77 21.57 -9.56
CA ARG A 144 -12.39 22.63 -10.36
C ARG A 144 -11.75 22.78 -11.75
N GLY A 145 -10.81 21.89 -12.13
CA GLY A 145 -10.09 21.97 -13.41
C GLY A 145 -8.87 22.89 -13.39
N GLY A 146 -8.41 23.25 -12.21
CA GLY A 146 -7.16 24.02 -12.04
C GLY A 146 -5.94 23.19 -12.46
N VAL A 147 -4.84 23.88 -12.77
CA VAL A 147 -3.58 23.27 -13.20
C VAL A 147 -2.54 23.26 -12.06
N MET A 148 -1.69 22.24 -12.04
CA MET A 148 -0.71 22.02 -10.96
C MET A 148 0.28 23.20 -10.82
N ASN A 149 0.71 23.82 -11.90
CA ASN A 149 1.66 24.93 -11.90
C ASN A 149 1.15 26.19 -11.18
N LEU A 150 -0.15 26.28 -10.87
CA LEU A 150 -0.71 27.40 -10.10
C LEU A 150 -0.68 27.18 -8.58
N VAL A 151 -0.35 25.96 -8.12
CA VAL A 151 -0.32 25.66 -6.68
C VAL A 151 1.10 25.57 -6.12
N GLY A 152 2.12 25.67 -6.97
CA GLY A 152 3.50 25.60 -6.51
C GLY A 152 4.54 25.65 -7.63
N ASN A 153 5.76 25.26 -7.29
CA ASN A 153 6.90 25.30 -8.20
C ASN A 153 7.21 23.91 -8.77
N PRO A 154 7.42 23.77 -10.09
CA PRO A 154 7.84 22.51 -10.69
C PRO A 154 9.10 21.95 -10.05
N ARG A 155 9.14 20.63 -9.88
CA ARG A 155 10.28 19.88 -9.34
C ARG A 155 10.62 18.70 -10.26
N THR A 156 11.88 18.30 -10.21
CA THR A 156 12.38 17.11 -10.93
C THR A 156 12.92 16.05 -9.99
N ASP A 157 13.02 16.40 -8.71
CA ASP A 157 13.54 15.55 -7.64
C ASP A 157 12.53 15.37 -6.51
N TYR A 158 12.61 14.26 -5.83
CA TYR A 158 11.87 13.91 -4.62
C TYR A 158 12.67 12.92 -3.81
N LEU A 159 12.31 12.76 -2.53
CA LEU A 159 13.00 11.85 -1.62
C LEU A 159 12.87 10.40 -2.11
N LYS A 160 14.02 9.75 -2.36
CA LYS A 160 14.08 8.34 -2.72
C LYS A 160 14.07 7.50 -1.44
N TYR A 161 13.15 6.57 -1.39
CA TYR A 161 13.17 5.52 -0.37
C TYR A 161 13.97 4.34 -0.92
N ASN A 162 14.84 3.76 -0.10
CA ASN A 162 15.57 2.56 -0.51
C ASN A 162 14.57 1.46 -0.81
N ASN A 163 14.58 0.99 -2.04
CA ASN A 163 13.60 0.05 -2.53
C ASN A 163 13.73 -1.27 -1.76
N LEU A 164 12.60 -1.78 -1.29
CA LEU A 164 12.49 -3.08 -0.63
C LEU A 164 12.34 -4.20 -1.69
N ASN A 165 13.08 -4.14 -2.81
CA ASN A 165 13.02 -5.19 -3.81
C ASN A 165 13.57 -6.49 -3.23
N PRO A 166 12.95 -7.64 -3.56
CA PRO A 166 13.50 -8.92 -3.19
C PRO A 166 14.85 -9.14 -3.89
N LEU A 167 15.73 -9.88 -3.26
CA LEU A 167 17.07 -10.18 -3.76
C LEU A 167 17.13 -11.64 -4.20
N TYR A 168 17.84 -11.90 -5.31
CA TYR A 168 18.22 -13.24 -5.72
C TYR A 168 19.72 -13.43 -5.45
N ARG A 169 20.08 -14.46 -4.72
CA ARG A 169 21.45 -14.70 -4.26
C ARG A 169 21.88 -16.12 -4.56
N ASP A 170 23.19 -16.26 -4.86
CA ASP A 170 23.89 -17.54 -5.00
C ASP A 170 23.19 -18.49 -6.00
N ASP A 171 22.49 -17.95 -7.00
CA ASP A 171 21.67 -18.67 -7.98
C ASP A 171 20.66 -19.67 -7.35
N ARG A 172 20.37 -19.49 -6.06
CA ARG A 172 19.62 -20.46 -5.28
C ARG A 172 18.57 -19.87 -4.34
N ILE A 173 18.75 -18.64 -3.85
CA ILE A 173 17.93 -18.10 -2.77
C ILE A 173 17.23 -16.82 -3.22
N ILE A 174 15.89 -16.77 -3.12
CA ILE A 174 15.15 -15.52 -3.10
C ILE A 174 15.00 -15.08 -1.65
N GLN A 175 15.48 -13.88 -1.37
CA GLN A 175 15.28 -13.20 -0.09
C GLN A 175 14.31 -12.05 -0.26
N GLY A 176 13.17 -12.12 0.39
CA GLY A 176 12.20 -11.05 0.51
C GLY A 176 11.89 -10.69 1.95
N ASN A 177 10.95 -9.78 2.11
CA ASN A 177 10.48 -9.32 3.42
C ASN A 177 8.95 -9.29 3.44
N ILE A 178 8.38 -9.47 4.63
CA ILE A 178 6.96 -9.17 4.87
C ILE A 178 6.79 -7.65 4.88
N ILE A 179 5.98 -7.14 3.96
CA ILE A 179 5.73 -5.70 3.80
C ILE A 179 4.41 -5.26 4.42
N TYR A 180 3.47 -6.19 4.62
CA TYR A 180 2.16 -5.91 5.15
C TYR A 180 1.56 -7.15 5.82
N ILE A 181 0.81 -6.96 6.89
CA ILE A 181 -0.09 -7.96 7.47
C ILE A 181 -1.50 -7.45 7.23
N ASP A 182 -2.31 -8.21 6.50
CA ASP A 182 -3.66 -7.80 6.16
C ASP A 182 -4.65 -7.98 7.31
N HIS A 183 -5.90 -7.56 7.10
CA HIS A 183 -6.97 -7.67 8.11
C HIS A 183 -7.25 -9.11 8.56
N PHE A 184 -6.97 -10.09 7.70
CA PHE A 184 -7.15 -11.51 8.01
C PHE A 184 -5.94 -12.13 8.72
N GLY A 185 -4.87 -11.35 8.94
CA GLY A 185 -3.61 -11.81 9.49
C GLY A 185 -2.72 -12.56 8.50
N ASN A 186 -2.97 -12.41 7.20
CA ASN A 186 -2.10 -12.94 6.17
C ASN A 186 -0.84 -12.10 6.05
N ALA A 187 0.30 -12.75 5.86
CA ALA A 187 1.59 -12.08 5.70
C ALA A 187 1.90 -11.89 4.21
N ILE A 188 1.86 -10.64 3.76
CA ILE A 188 2.12 -10.26 2.38
C ILE A 188 3.59 -9.89 2.23
N THR A 189 4.25 -10.47 1.23
CA THR A 189 5.67 -10.22 0.98
C THR A 189 5.89 -9.27 -0.21
N ASN A 190 7.12 -8.75 -0.33
CA ASN A 190 7.57 -8.02 -1.52
C ASN A 190 7.97 -8.93 -2.69
N ILE A 191 7.87 -10.27 -2.54
CA ILE A 191 8.17 -11.22 -3.60
C ILE A 191 6.98 -11.28 -4.54
N THR A 192 7.15 -10.74 -5.76
CA THR A 192 6.10 -10.80 -6.78
C THR A 192 6.13 -12.12 -7.54
N LYS A 193 4.96 -12.52 -8.12
CA LYS A 193 4.88 -13.69 -8.99
C LYS A 193 5.88 -13.60 -10.15
N LYS A 194 5.99 -12.43 -10.76
CA LYS A 194 6.94 -12.19 -11.86
C LYS A 194 8.39 -12.45 -11.43
N PHE A 195 8.78 -11.93 -10.26
CA PHE A 195 10.14 -12.13 -9.73
C PHE A 195 10.41 -13.59 -9.37
N PHE A 196 9.44 -14.25 -8.75
CA PHE A 196 9.55 -15.67 -8.44
C PHE A 196 9.69 -16.52 -9.71
N ASP A 197 8.79 -16.37 -10.69
CA ASP A 197 8.79 -17.15 -11.93
C ASP A 197 10.10 -16.97 -12.73
N GLN A 198 10.67 -15.75 -12.72
CA GLN A 198 11.94 -15.46 -13.38
C GLN A 198 13.10 -16.31 -12.84
N HIS A 199 13.07 -16.62 -11.53
CA HIS A 199 14.17 -17.32 -10.87
C HIS A 199 13.85 -18.80 -10.56
N ALA A 200 12.59 -19.17 -10.44
CA ALA A 200 12.19 -20.54 -10.10
C ALA A 200 12.53 -21.56 -11.19
N GLN A 201 12.29 -21.26 -12.46
CA GLN A 201 12.64 -22.11 -13.61
C GLN A 201 12.20 -23.59 -13.44
N ASN A 202 11.03 -23.83 -12.84
CA ASN A 202 10.49 -25.16 -12.51
C ASN A 202 11.31 -25.98 -11.51
N ARG A 203 12.22 -25.34 -10.75
CA ARG A 203 12.93 -26.01 -9.66
C ARG A 203 12.02 -26.25 -8.46
N ASN A 204 12.29 -27.33 -7.73
CA ASN A 204 11.72 -27.52 -6.41
C ASN A 204 12.24 -26.43 -5.47
N PHE A 205 11.45 -26.08 -4.46
CA PHE A 205 11.85 -25.08 -3.48
C PHE A 205 11.30 -25.40 -2.09
N ARG A 206 11.83 -24.72 -1.09
CA ARG A 206 11.29 -24.67 0.26
C ARG A 206 11.31 -23.26 0.81
N ILE A 207 10.29 -22.93 1.59
CA ILE A 207 10.17 -21.71 2.36
C ILE A 207 10.20 -22.12 3.82
N ASN A 208 11.24 -21.75 4.55
CA ASN A 208 11.39 -22.05 5.97
C ASN A 208 10.89 -20.87 6.81
N LEU A 209 9.76 -21.08 7.49
CA LEU A 209 9.17 -20.12 8.40
C LEU A 209 9.53 -20.54 9.83
N ARG A 210 10.75 -20.16 10.26
CA ARG A 210 11.22 -20.48 11.61
C ARG A 210 11.43 -19.20 12.41
N LYS A 211 10.76 -19.11 13.56
CA LYS A 211 11.00 -18.09 14.57
C LYS A 211 11.25 -18.72 15.92
N GLU A 212 12.01 -18.00 16.77
CA GLU A 212 12.15 -18.37 18.18
C GLU A 212 10.78 -18.58 18.81
N ASN A 213 10.63 -19.67 19.56
CA ASN A 213 9.40 -20.05 20.25
C ASN A 213 8.23 -20.50 19.37
N PHE A 214 8.42 -20.64 18.05
CA PHE A 214 7.40 -21.20 17.14
C PHE A 214 7.87 -22.51 16.51
N THR A 215 6.92 -23.37 16.18
CA THR A 215 7.21 -24.59 15.42
C THR A 215 7.73 -24.19 14.03
N ALA A 216 8.83 -24.81 13.62
CA ALA A 216 9.32 -24.62 12.26
C ALA A 216 8.30 -25.17 11.26
N ILE A 217 7.88 -24.34 10.32
CA ILE A 217 6.97 -24.68 9.24
C ILE A 217 7.74 -24.59 7.94
N GLU A 218 7.71 -25.69 7.17
CA GLU A 218 8.27 -25.72 5.82
C GLU A 218 7.14 -25.77 4.81
N ILE A 219 7.17 -24.86 3.84
CA ILE A 219 6.25 -24.82 2.72
C ILE A 219 7.04 -25.08 1.44
N ASN A 220 6.62 -26.05 0.67
CA ASN A 220 7.27 -26.46 -0.58
C ASN A 220 6.33 -26.38 -1.80
N GLN A 221 5.16 -25.80 -1.62
CA GLN A 221 4.16 -25.62 -2.66
C GLN A 221 3.55 -24.22 -2.56
N ILE A 222 3.41 -23.55 -3.71
CA ILE A 222 2.59 -22.35 -3.86
C ILE A 222 1.32 -22.78 -4.61
N HIS A 223 0.17 -22.50 -4.02
CA HIS A 223 -1.13 -22.85 -4.54
C HIS A 223 -1.65 -21.75 -5.48
N ASP A 224 -2.51 -22.09 -6.43
CA ASP A 224 -3.20 -21.11 -7.27
C ASP A 224 -4.40 -20.48 -6.54
N HIS A 225 -5.06 -21.28 -5.68
CA HIS A 225 -6.24 -20.85 -4.93
C HIS A 225 -6.18 -21.31 -3.47
N TYR A 226 -6.87 -20.58 -2.59
CA TYR A 226 -6.95 -20.91 -1.16
C TYR A 226 -7.48 -22.33 -0.90
N PHE A 227 -8.40 -22.83 -1.74
CA PHE A 227 -9.04 -24.14 -1.55
C PHE A 227 -8.25 -25.32 -2.13
N ASP A 228 -7.13 -25.10 -2.81
CA ASP A 228 -6.36 -26.19 -3.44
C ASP A 228 -5.78 -27.19 -2.43
N ILE A 229 -5.71 -26.78 -1.16
CA ILE A 229 -5.32 -27.67 -0.05
C ILE A 229 -6.42 -28.70 0.29
N VAL A 230 -7.66 -28.47 -0.17
CA VAL A 230 -8.82 -29.32 0.11
C VAL A 230 -8.93 -30.41 -0.94
N THR A 231 -8.51 -31.62 -0.61
CA THR A 231 -8.61 -32.79 -1.52
C THR A 231 -9.99 -33.46 -1.49
N ASP A 232 -10.74 -33.29 -0.40
CA ASP A 232 -12.09 -33.80 -0.21
C ASP A 232 -12.91 -32.80 0.62
N PHE A 233 -13.86 -32.13 -0.01
CA PHE A 233 -14.68 -31.11 0.66
C PHE A 233 -15.56 -31.67 1.80
N LYS A 234 -15.85 -32.99 1.83
CA LYS A 234 -16.50 -33.62 2.98
C LYS A 234 -15.61 -33.68 4.23
N LYS A 235 -14.31 -33.50 4.03
CA LYS A 235 -13.28 -33.50 5.06
C LYS A 235 -12.57 -32.16 5.21
N GLU A 236 -13.13 -31.09 4.64
CA GLU A 236 -12.53 -29.73 4.65
C GLU A 236 -12.13 -29.26 6.05
N VAL A 237 -12.93 -29.59 7.06
CA VAL A 237 -12.69 -29.21 8.47
C VAL A 237 -11.29 -29.65 8.98
N PHE A 238 -10.74 -30.74 8.43
CA PHE A 238 -9.43 -31.26 8.85
C PHE A 238 -8.23 -30.50 8.27
N VAL A 239 -8.47 -29.60 7.33
CA VAL A 239 -7.42 -28.73 6.75
C VAL A 239 -7.53 -27.28 7.22
N ASN A 240 -8.55 -26.91 7.99
CA ASN A 240 -8.68 -25.59 8.58
C ASN A 240 -7.47 -25.26 9.46
N GLY A 241 -6.97 -24.02 9.36
CA GLY A 241 -5.80 -23.56 10.10
C GLY A 241 -4.46 -24.06 9.55
N ARG A 242 -4.44 -24.82 8.44
CA ARG A 242 -3.16 -25.24 7.84
C ARG A 242 -2.51 -24.09 7.09
N PRO A 243 -1.18 -23.91 7.23
CA PRO A 243 -0.42 -22.93 6.47
C PRO A 243 -0.42 -23.23 4.98
N ILE A 244 -0.61 -22.19 4.18
CA ILE A 244 -0.49 -22.24 2.72
C ILE A 244 0.19 -21.00 2.21
N CYS A 245 0.77 -21.10 1.00
CA CYS A 245 1.27 -19.94 0.25
C CYS A 245 0.57 -19.86 -1.10
N LEU A 246 0.32 -18.65 -1.56
CA LEU A 246 -0.21 -18.36 -2.89
C LEU A 246 0.26 -16.98 -3.36
N PHE A 247 0.12 -16.70 -4.66
CA PHE A 247 0.21 -15.33 -5.14
C PHE A 247 -1.18 -14.73 -5.13
N ASN A 248 -1.37 -13.70 -4.29
CA ASN A 248 -2.66 -13.04 -4.13
C ASN A 248 -3.05 -12.22 -5.38
N SER A 249 -4.26 -11.64 -5.36
CA SER A 249 -4.77 -10.81 -6.46
C SER A 249 -3.89 -9.59 -6.79
N ALA A 250 -3.04 -9.19 -5.84
CA ALA A 250 -2.07 -8.12 -6.02
C ALA A 250 -0.75 -8.61 -6.68
N GLY A 251 -0.63 -9.92 -6.92
CA GLY A 251 0.56 -10.55 -7.48
C GLY A 251 1.73 -10.71 -6.50
N SER A 252 1.51 -10.50 -5.21
CA SER A 252 2.50 -10.70 -4.14
C SER A 252 2.38 -12.09 -3.52
N LEU A 253 3.51 -12.71 -3.16
CA LEU A 253 3.51 -13.95 -2.40
C LEU A 253 2.91 -13.68 -1.02
N GLU A 254 1.86 -14.42 -0.71
CA GLU A 254 1.11 -14.37 0.53
C GLU A 254 1.29 -15.67 1.30
N ILE A 255 1.56 -15.52 2.60
CA ILE A 255 1.60 -16.63 3.55
C ILE A 255 0.34 -16.50 4.42
N THR A 256 -0.49 -17.52 4.36
CA THR A 256 -1.81 -17.52 5.00
C THR A 256 -2.10 -18.84 5.69
N THR A 257 -3.23 -18.94 6.37
CA THR A 257 -3.81 -20.16 6.92
C THR A 257 -5.21 -20.37 6.35
N TYR A 258 -5.49 -21.59 5.91
CA TYR A 258 -6.79 -21.93 5.33
C TYR A 258 -7.92 -21.80 6.37
N ASN A 259 -9.00 -21.09 6.02
CA ASN A 259 -10.17 -20.87 6.88
C ASN A 259 -9.77 -20.45 8.31
N SER A 260 -8.82 -19.54 8.45
CA SER A 260 -8.46 -19.01 9.77
C SER A 260 -9.68 -18.31 10.40
N ASN A 261 -9.92 -18.64 11.64
CA ASN A 261 -10.92 -18.01 12.48
C ASN A 261 -10.29 -17.80 13.85
N PRO A 262 -10.03 -16.57 14.29
CA PRO A 262 -9.30 -16.28 15.52
C PRO A 262 -9.85 -16.99 16.78
N SER A 263 -11.14 -17.38 16.78
CA SER A 263 -11.74 -18.11 17.89
C SER A 263 -11.42 -19.62 17.88
N GLN A 264 -10.94 -20.18 16.76
CA GLN A 264 -10.70 -21.61 16.58
C GLN A 264 -9.34 -21.94 15.97
N PHE A 265 -8.96 -21.18 14.94
CA PHE A 265 -7.73 -21.39 14.17
C PHE A 265 -7.00 -20.05 14.02
N ALA A 266 -5.81 -19.96 14.58
CA ALA A 266 -5.02 -18.74 14.52
C ALA A 266 -4.71 -18.31 13.08
N PRO A 267 -4.76 -17.02 12.77
CA PRO A 267 -4.29 -16.47 11.50
C PRO A 267 -2.79 -16.67 11.32
N ALA A 268 -2.30 -16.53 10.10
CA ALA A 268 -0.92 -16.85 9.74
C ALA A 268 0.11 -16.09 10.58
N ASN A 269 -0.11 -14.79 10.78
CA ASN A 269 0.78 -13.95 11.58
C ASN A 269 0.90 -14.40 13.03
N GLU A 270 -0.19 -14.87 13.64
CA GLU A 270 -0.19 -15.37 15.02
C GLU A 270 0.37 -16.79 15.10
N LEU A 271 -0.10 -17.68 14.21
CA LEU A 271 0.32 -19.10 14.19
C LEU A 271 1.85 -19.23 14.01
N MET A 272 2.41 -18.42 13.11
CA MET A 272 3.81 -18.51 12.71
C MET A 272 4.67 -17.38 13.32
N GLY A 273 4.08 -16.50 14.11
CA GLY A 273 4.77 -15.35 14.70
C GLY A 273 5.29 -14.34 13.69
N LEU A 274 4.68 -14.27 12.51
CA LEU A 274 5.12 -13.42 11.41
C LEU A 274 4.78 -11.95 11.66
N ARG A 275 5.73 -11.08 11.34
CA ARG A 275 5.59 -9.63 11.51
C ARG A 275 6.10 -8.90 10.29
N LYS A 276 5.59 -7.71 10.07
CA LYS A 276 6.14 -6.79 9.07
C LYS A 276 7.64 -6.58 9.30
N GLY A 277 8.42 -6.63 8.22
CA GLY A 277 9.88 -6.55 8.25
C GLY A 277 10.61 -7.89 8.37
N ASP A 278 9.90 -8.98 8.70
CA ASP A 278 10.53 -10.29 8.76
C ASP A 278 11.04 -10.73 7.39
N ASN A 279 12.21 -11.38 7.40
CA ASN A 279 12.79 -11.97 6.20
C ASN A 279 12.08 -13.26 5.82
N ILE A 280 11.79 -13.41 4.53
CA ILE A 280 11.31 -14.65 3.92
C ILE A 280 12.37 -15.15 2.96
N LEU A 281 12.78 -16.41 3.14
CA LEU A 281 13.76 -17.07 2.30
C LEU A 281 13.09 -18.21 1.53
N ILE A 282 13.20 -18.16 0.21
CA ILE A 282 12.82 -19.26 -0.69
C ILE A 282 14.10 -19.87 -1.19
N GLU A 283 14.38 -21.09 -0.79
CA GLU A 283 15.55 -21.83 -1.21
C GLU A 283 15.19 -22.83 -2.31
N PHE A 284 15.77 -22.67 -3.50
CA PHE A 284 15.63 -23.63 -4.58
C PHE A 284 16.51 -24.85 -4.31
N ILE A 285 15.93 -26.01 -4.57
CA ILE A 285 16.57 -27.32 -4.37
C ILE A 285 16.91 -27.85 -5.75
N ASP A 286 18.19 -28.13 -5.98
CA ASP A 286 18.60 -28.81 -7.21
C ASP A 286 17.97 -30.21 -7.24
N PRO A 287 17.57 -30.70 -8.43
CA PRO A 287 16.91 -32.00 -8.57
C PRO A 287 17.80 -33.17 -8.17
#